data_e5e8b307db6661d8861c553ca26bbfe4
#
_entry.id   e5e8b307db6661d8861c553ca26bbfe4
#
_cell.length_a   1.000
_cell.length_b   1.000
_cell.length_c   1.000
_cell.angle_alpha   90.00
_cell.angle_beta   90.00
_cell.angle_gamma   90.00
#
_symmetry.space_group_name_H-M   'P 1'
#
loop_
_entity.id
_entity.type
_entity.pdbx_description
1 polymer ?
#
loop_
_entity_poly.entity_id
_entity_poly.type
_entity_poly.pdbx_seq_one_letter_code
_entity_poly.pdbx_strand_id
1 'polypeptide(L)'
;MDSADLGGPEPKGMDADERREMVVDRRQMLKRAGLGAAALTIPASVMATPAMGSVADALAADSFIKSHPKWKFTFVNHVTTNPFFVPTIYGAQDACSLLGTSYQWTGSQTSDISQMVNAMNAAITAKADGISVCLVSLTAFNGPTNRALGRGIPVLSYNADAPNKRLAYIGQDLYLSGYNMGQRVVELVPSGDVALFIATPGQLNIQPRIDGAIAAIKKFGKGKIKTTTTATGALLPDELAKIEAYYLGHKNLKGMFAVDYGSTQGVSQVMQKYGLAKKGVKAGGYDLGPIILKNVQAGHLDFTIDQQPYLQGWLPVLQLFFYKYSSGLVAPSDTNTGIAFVTKANVKPYLSTKTRYNGSSSKQKYPVS
;
A
#
# COMPACT_ATOMS: atom_id res chain seq x y z
N MET A 1 -39.57 -14.21 22.74
CA MET A 1 -39.99 -13.11 21.87
C MET A 1 -38.98 -13.04 20.72
N ASP A 2 -39.48 -13.40 19.59
CA ASP A 2 -38.74 -13.77 18.37
C ASP A 2 -37.89 -12.67 17.78
N SER A 3 -36.66 -13.00 17.41
CA SER A 3 -35.81 -12.21 16.51
C SER A 3 -36.03 -12.72 15.07
N ALA A 4 -36.67 -11.91 14.25
CA ALA A 4 -36.94 -12.20 12.85
C ALA A 4 -35.67 -12.28 12.03
N ASP A 5 -35.52 -13.39 11.36
CA ASP A 5 -34.63 -13.70 10.25
C ASP A 5 -34.93 -12.82 9.03
N LEU A 6 -33.92 -12.04 8.57
CA LEU A 6 -33.97 -11.33 7.31
C LEU A 6 -32.95 -11.98 6.34
N GLY A 7 -33.26 -13.20 5.92
CA GLY A 7 -32.60 -13.87 4.80
C GLY A 7 -33.01 -13.25 3.48
N GLY A 8 -32.14 -12.44 2.86
CA GLY A 8 -32.23 -12.07 1.45
C GLY A 8 -31.79 -13.27 0.56
N PRO A 9 -32.35 -13.43 -0.66
CA PRO A 9 -32.05 -14.58 -1.49
C PRO A 9 -30.63 -14.55 -2.01
N GLU A 10 -29.91 -15.66 -1.87
CA GLU A 10 -28.61 -15.88 -2.52
C GLU A 10 -28.75 -15.85 -4.06
N PRO A 11 -27.85 -15.17 -4.80
CA PRO A 11 -27.86 -15.24 -6.25
C PRO A 11 -27.42 -16.64 -6.70
N LYS A 12 -28.30 -17.34 -7.40
CA LYS A 12 -28.01 -18.62 -8.08
C LYS A 12 -26.82 -18.43 -9.03
N GLY A 13 -25.90 -19.37 -9.02
CA GLY A 13 -24.70 -19.35 -9.85
C GLY A 13 -25.01 -19.20 -11.33
N MET A 14 -24.44 -18.20 -11.98
CA MET A 14 -24.45 -18.04 -13.43
C MET A 14 -23.53 -19.05 -14.07
N ASP A 15 -24.01 -19.71 -15.14
CA ASP A 15 -23.31 -20.67 -15.97
C ASP A 15 -22.13 -20.01 -16.71
N ALA A 16 -21.11 -20.81 -17.05
CA ALA A 16 -19.90 -20.34 -17.73
C ALA A 16 -20.15 -19.73 -19.12
N ASP A 17 -21.24 -20.07 -19.77
CA ASP A 17 -21.65 -19.52 -21.05
C ASP A 17 -22.32 -18.14 -20.93
N GLU A 18 -23.05 -17.84 -19.85
CA GLU A 18 -23.59 -16.52 -19.58
C GLU A 18 -22.51 -15.44 -19.32
N ARG A 19 -21.32 -15.85 -18.87
CA ARG A 19 -20.17 -14.93 -18.69
C ARG A 19 -19.50 -14.55 -20.01
N ARG A 20 -19.69 -15.34 -21.08
CA ARG A 20 -19.14 -15.03 -22.42
C ARG A 20 -19.96 -14.01 -23.18
N GLU A 21 -21.24 -13.89 -22.92
CA GLU A 21 -22.10 -12.90 -23.58
C GLU A 21 -21.99 -11.47 -23.02
N MET A 22 -21.39 -11.29 -21.84
CA MET A 22 -21.18 -9.95 -21.22
C MET A 22 -19.90 -9.26 -21.65
N VAL A 23 -19.09 -9.83 -22.53
CA VAL A 23 -18.00 -9.12 -23.21
C VAL A 23 -18.62 -8.38 -24.42
N VAL A 24 -19.18 -7.20 -24.14
CA VAL A 24 -19.64 -6.29 -25.21
C VAL A 24 -18.44 -5.91 -26.05
N ASP A 25 -18.38 -6.45 -27.27
CA ASP A 25 -17.36 -6.11 -28.26
C ASP A 25 -17.39 -4.60 -28.51
N ARG A 26 -16.33 -3.90 -28.12
CA ARG A 26 -16.14 -2.46 -28.36
C ARG A 26 -16.33 -2.07 -29.82
N ARG A 27 -16.12 -2.99 -30.77
CA ARG A 27 -16.36 -2.78 -32.21
C ARG A 27 -17.84 -2.76 -32.56
N GLN A 28 -18.68 -3.47 -31.84
CA GLN A 28 -20.15 -3.41 -32.06
C GLN A 28 -20.78 -2.14 -31.47
N MET A 29 -20.26 -1.59 -30.36
CA MET A 29 -20.72 -0.30 -29.84
C MET A 29 -20.45 0.85 -30.81
N LEU A 30 -19.30 0.86 -31.48
CA LEU A 30 -18.96 1.90 -32.46
C LEU A 30 -19.78 1.78 -33.78
N LYS A 31 -20.21 0.59 -34.15
CA LYS A 31 -21.11 0.40 -35.34
C LYS A 31 -22.56 0.76 -35.09
N ARG A 32 -23.05 0.68 -33.85
CA ARG A 32 -24.42 1.09 -33.49
C ARG A 32 -24.59 2.59 -33.28
N ALA A 33 -23.51 3.34 -33.04
CA ALA A 33 -23.52 4.79 -32.95
C ALA A 33 -23.54 5.51 -34.31
N GLY A 34 -23.45 4.78 -35.43
CA GLY A 34 -23.27 5.31 -36.79
C GLY A 34 -24.52 5.31 -37.70
N LEU A 35 -25.69 4.93 -37.23
CA LEU A 35 -26.89 4.88 -38.06
C LEU A 35 -28.05 5.64 -37.40
N GLY A 36 -28.14 6.94 -37.68
CA GLY A 36 -29.23 7.77 -37.21
C GLY A 36 -29.03 9.25 -37.47
N ALA A 37 -28.50 9.62 -38.64
CA ALA A 37 -28.55 11.02 -39.09
C ALA A 37 -29.95 11.32 -39.67
N ALA A 38 -30.92 11.54 -38.80
CA ALA A 38 -32.14 12.24 -39.19
C ALA A 38 -31.88 13.76 -39.07
N ALA A 39 -31.86 14.44 -40.22
CA ALA A 39 -31.74 15.90 -40.30
C ALA A 39 -32.94 16.56 -39.64
N LEU A 40 -32.75 16.99 -38.39
CA LEU A 40 -33.65 17.95 -37.75
C LEU A 40 -33.15 19.35 -38.12
N THR A 41 -33.87 20.03 -39.03
CA THR A 41 -33.71 21.46 -39.32
C THR A 41 -34.20 22.24 -38.10
N ILE A 42 -33.30 22.74 -37.30
CA ILE A 42 -33.56 23.67 -36.19
C ILE A 42 -33.46 25.08 -36.76
N PRO A 43 -34.45 25.98 -36.56
CA PRO A 43 -34.36 27.35 -37.06
C PRO A 43 -33.21 28.10 -36.39
N ALA A 44 -32.52 28.92 -37.16
CA ALA A 44 -31.30 29.64 -36.81
C ALA A 44 -31.43 30.73 -35.72
N SER A 45 -32.54 30.84 -35.02
CA SER A 45 -32.80 31.89 -34.03
C SER A 45 -32.66 31.48 -32.55
N VAL A 46 -32.16 30.26 -32.25
CA VAL A 46 -32.00 29.78 -30.86
C VAL A 46 -30.54 29.48 -30.49
N MET A 47 -29.58 29.93 -31.29
CA MET A 47 -28.13 29.72 -30.98
C MET A 47 -27.46 31.00 -30.50
N ALA A 48 -27.85 31.51 -29.34
CA ALA A 48 -26.98 32.31 -28.49
C ALA A 48 -26.65 31.51 -27.23
N THR A 49 -26.10 30.32 -27.41
CA THR A 49 -25.36 29.65 -26.33
C THR A 49 -23.99 30.32 -26.26
N PRO A 50 -23.47 30.68 -25.04
CA PRO A 50 -22.08 31.08 -24.92
C PRO A 50 -21.27 29.96 -25.52
N ALA A 51 -20.35 30.29 -26.42
CA ALA A 51 -19.49 29.36 -27.12
C ALA A 51 -18.77 28.43 -26.10
N MET A 52 -19.28 27.21 -25.96
CA MET A 52 -18.49 26.14 -25.41
C MET A 52 -17.36 25.92 -26.43
N GLY A 53 -16.15 26.35 -26.10
CA GLY A 53 -14.97 26.10 -26.89
C GLY A 53 -14.95 24.65 -27.33
N SER A 54 -14.46 24.36 -28.53
CA SER A 54 -14.42 22.99 -29.03
C SER A 54 -13.60 22.12 -28.05
N VAL A 55 -13.90 20.81 -28.02
CA VAL A 55 -13.04 19.88 -27.24
C VAL A 55 -11.58 20.02 -27.64
N ALA A 56 -11.29 20.39 -28.88
CA ALA A 56 -9.95 20.73 -29.36
C ALA A 56 -9.40 22.00 -28.69
N ASP A 57 -10.21 23.04 -28.48
CA ASP A 57 -9.80 24.24 -27.76
C ASP A 57 -9.60 23.98 -26.26
N ALA A 58 -10.40 23.10 -25.67
CA ALA A 58 -10.21 22.64 -24.30
C ALA A 58 -8.95 21.78 -24.14
N LEU A 59 -8.59 20.99 -25.16
CA LEU A 59 -7.34 20.21 -25.20
C LEU A 59 -6.11 21.03 -25.59
N ALA A 60 -6.29 22.11 -26.35
CA ALA A 60 -5.25 23.07 -26.72
C ALA A 60 -5.07 24.18 -25.69
N ALA A 61 -6.02 24.34 -24.76
CA ALA A 61 -5.87 25.28 -23.65
C ALA A 61 -4.72 24.84 -22.76
N ASP A 62 -3.76 25.73 -22.58
CA ASP A 62 -2.61 25.68 -21.68
C ASP A 62 -2.76 24.81 -20.46
N SER A 63 -1.67 24.17 -20.09
CA SER A 63 -1.54 23.16 -19.02
C SER A 63 -2.72 23.13 -18.04
N PHE A 64 -3.34 21.96 -17.89
CA PHE A 64 -4.45 21.70 -16.95
C PHE A 64 -4.20 22.30 -15.55
N ILE A 65 -2.94 22.33 -15.11
CA ILE A 65 -2.52 22.94 -13.86
C ILE A 65 -2.02 24.35 -14.14
N LYS A 66 -2.84 25.34 -13.79
CA LYS A 66 -2.48 26.75 -13.83
C LYS A 66 -1.66 27.15 -12.61
N SER A 67 -1.18 28.39 -12.58
CA SER A 67 -0.45 28.95 -11.44
C SER A 67 -1.16 28.71 -10.10
N HIS A 68 -0.47 28.20 -9.12
CA HIS A 68 -0.94 27.94 -7.77
C HIS A 68 0.17 28.31 -6.75
N PRO A 69 -0.17 28.48 -5.45
CA PRO A 69 0.82 28.68 -4.40
C PRO A 69 1.79 27.50 -4.32
N LYS A 70 3.04 27.77 -3.92
CA LYS A 70 4.04 26.72 -3.67
C LYS A 70 3.73 25.98 -2.38
N TRP A 71 2.76 25.07 -2.43
CA TRP A 71 2.34 24.27 -1.26
C TRP A 71 3.47 23.36 -0.77
N LYS A 72 3.52 23.19 0.56
CA LYS A 72 4.42 22.28 1.23
C LYS A 72 3.62 21.22 2.02
N PHE A 73 3.73 19.98 1.63
CA PHE A 73 3.10 18.85 2.30
C PHE A 73 4.06 18.20 3.30
N THR A 74 3.56 17.77 4.46
CA THR A 74 4.39 17.13 5.47
C THR A 74 4.03 15.66 5.63
N PHE A 75 5.02 14.79 5.48
CA PHE A 75 4.91 13.38 5.77
C PHE A 75 5.42 13.08 7.17
N VAL A 76 4.56 12.48 8.01
CA VAL A 76 4.91 12.05 9.37
C VAL A 76 5.02 10.53 9.40
N ASN A 77 6.24 10.05 9.54
CA ASN A 77 6.59 8.63 9.41
C ASN A 77 6.94 7.99 10.76
N HIS A 78 6.75 6.69 10.89
CA HIS A 78 7.06 5.97 12.13
C HIS A 78 8.52 5.55 12.26
N VAL A 79 9.22 5.22 11.13
CA VAL A 79 10.67 4.97 11.11
C VAL A 79 11.28 5.65 9.89
N THR A 80 11.66 6.92 10.05
CA THR A 80 12.09 7.81 8.95
C THR A 80 13.33 7.33 8.20
N THR A 81 14.12 6.47 8.79
CA THR A 81 15.39 5.93 8.26
C THR A 81 15.26 4.50 7.71
N ASN A 82 14.08 3.88 7.81
CA ASN A 82 13.89 2.52 7.31
C ASN A 82 13.97 2.49 5.77
N PRO A 83 14.85 1.64 5.18
CA PRO A 83 15.02 1.54 3.72
C PRO A 83 13.73 1.22 2.94
N PHE A 84 12.73 0.62 3.59
CA PHE A 84 11.40 0.41 3.02
C PHE A 84 10.81 1.71 2.44
N PHE A 85 11.04 2.86 3.08
CA PHE A 85 10.45 4.14 2.67
C PHE A 85 11.23 4.88 1.57
N VAL A 86 12.35 4.36 1.10
CA VAL A 86 13.11 5.00 0.00
C VAL A 86 12.24 5.19 -1.25
N PRO A 87 11.51 4.18 -1.76
CA PRO A 87 10.60 4.41 -2.88
C PRO A 87 9.42 5.33 -2.55
N THR A 88 8.93 5.35 -1.30
CA THR A 88 7.89 6.31 -0.86
C THR A 88 8.38 7.75 -0.95
N ILE A 89 9.62 8.00 -0.49
CA ILE A 89 10.27 9.32 -0.60
C ILE A 89 10.41 9.71 -2.06
N TYR A 90 10.82 8.79 -2.94
CA TYR A 90 10.91 9.07 -4.38
C TYR A 90 9.54 9.36 -4.99
N GLY A 91 8.49 8.63 -4.60
CA GLY A 91 7.13 8.91 -5.04
C GLY A 91 6.66 10.31 -4.65
N ALA A 92 6.88 10.71 -3.40
CA ALA A 92 6.56 12.06 -2.92
C ALA A 92 7.37 13.13 -3.66
N GLN A 93 8.68 12.91 -3.86
CA GLN A 93 9.55 13.82 -4.57
C GLN A 93 9.12 14.02 -6.03
N ASP A 94 8.84 12.93 -6.74
CA ASP A 94 8.46 12.96 -8.16
C ASP A 94 7.11 13.64 -8.35
N ALA A 95 6.13 13.35 -7.49
CA ALA A 95 4.83 14.02 -7.49
C ALA A 95 4.95 15.52 -7.19
N CYS A 96 5.75 15.89 -6.20
CA CYS A 96 6.01 17.30 -5.89
C CYS A 96 6.70 18.02 -7.07
N SER A 97 7.66 17.37 -7.72
CA SER A 97 8.34 17.91 -8.91
C SER A 97 7.37 18.14 -10.07
N LEU A 98 6.48 17.17 -10.32
CA LEU A 98 5.47 17.29 -11.38
C LEU A 98 4.49 18.42 -11.11
N LEU A 99 4.08 18.59 -9.85
CA LEU A 99 3.01 19.51 -9.45
C LEU A 99 3.54 20.88 -8.96
N GLY A 100 4.84 21.17 -9.03
CA GLY A 100 5.41 22.43 -8.58
C GLY A 100 5.24 22.69 -7.07
N THR A 101 5.17 21.63 -6.26
CA THR A 101 5.01 21.66 -4.79
C THR A 101 6.29 21.18 -4.11
N SER A 102 6.27 21.10 -2.78
CA SER A 102 7.37 20.57 -1.99
C SER A 102 6.85 19.67 -0.88
N TYR A 103 7.74 18.84 -0.32
CA TYR A 103 7.40 18.01 0.83
C TYR A 103 8.44 18.13 1.94
N GLN A 104 8.04 17.75 3.14
CA GLN A 104 8.90 17.56 4.29
C GLN A 104 8.72 16.13 4.81
N TRP A 105 9.83 15.43 5.01
CA TRP A 105 9.85 14.09 5.60
C TRP A 105 10.27 14.21 7.07
N THR A 106 9.42 13.77 8.00
CA THR A 106 9.63 13.89 9.46
C THR A 106 8.96 12.74 10.21
N GLY A 107 9.09 12.70 11.52
CA GLY A 107 8.46 11.68 12.38
C GLY A 107 9.43 11.12 13.41
N SER A 108 9.41 9.81 13.61
CA SER A 108 10.31 9.09 14.52
C SER A 108 11.35 8.28 13.75
N GLN A 109 12.49 7.99 14.36
CA GLN A 109 13.49 7.04 13.84
C GLN A 109 13.35 5.64 14.45
N THR A 110 12.60 5.53 15.55
CA THR A 110 12.53 4.31 16.38
C THR A 110 11.10 3.81 16.62
N SER A 111 10.14 4.27 15.81
CA SER A 111 8.71 3.96 15.95
C SER A 111 8.09 4.48 17.26
N ASP A 112 8.61 5.58 17.78
CA ASP A 112 8.09 6.25 18.96
C ASP A 112 6.86 7.11 18.59
N ILE A 113 5.71 6.75 19.15
CA ILE A 113 4.42 7.42 18.88
C ILE A 113 4.44 8.88 19.37
N SER A 114 5.10 9.17 20.50
CA SER A 114 5.18 10.53 21.04
C SER A 114 5.98 11.46 20.14
N GLN A 115 7.10 10.97 19.58
CA GLN A 115 7.88 11.72 18.59
C GLN A 115 7.06 12.00 17.33
N MET A 116 6.29 11.03 16.84
CA MET A 116 5.41 11.22 15.67
C MET A 116 4.31 12.26 15.95
N VAL A 117 3.67 12.21 17.11
CA VAL A 117 2.65 13.18 17.53
C VAL A 117 3.27 14.58 17.62
N ASN A 118 4.47 14.71 18.18
CA ASN A 118 5.19 15.97 18.23
C ASN A 118 5.54 16.51 16.84
N ALA A 119 5.99 15.65 15.94
CA ALA A 119 6.27 16.01 14.54
C ALA A 119 5.01 16.49 13.80
N MET A 120 3.86 15.83 14.01
CA MET A 120 2.57 16.26 13.46
C MET A 120 2.13 17.61 14.04
N ASN A 121 2.29 17.83 15.34
CA ASN A 121 1.98 19.11 15.98
C ASN A 121 2.89 20.25 15.48
N ALA A 122 4.17 19.98 15.26
CA ALA A 122 5.10 20.93 14.65
C ALA A 122 4.65 21.32 13.22
N ALA A 123 4.22 20.35 12.40
CA ALA A 123 3.67 20.61 11.08
C ALA A 123 2.41 21.49 11.12
N ILE A 124 1.51 21.23 12.08
CA ILE A 124 0.30 22.03 12.30
C ILE A 124 0.65 23.47 12.71
N THR A 125 1.64 23.64 13.60
CA THR A 125 2.11 24.96 14.05
C THR A 125 2.79 25.72 12.91
N ALA A 126 3.55 25.03 12.08
CA ALA A 126 4.19 25.60 10.88
C ALA A 126 3.20 25.86 9.73
N LYS A 127 1.89 25.63 9.94
CA LYS A 127 0.83 25.80 8.93
C LYS A 127 1.12 25.03 7.64
N ALA A 128 1.50 23.75 7.75
CA ALA A 128 1.65 22.89 6.60
C ALA A 128 0.42 22.94 5.69
N ASP A 129 0.59 22.88 4.39
CA ASP A 129 -0.52 22.93 3.44
C ASP A 129 -1.33 21.62 3.35
N GLY A 130 -0.76 20.54 3.84
CA GLY A 130 -1.41 19.24 4.03
C GLY A 130 -0.47 18.30 4.77
N ILE A 131 -1.04 17.32 5.44
CA ILE A 131 -0.29 16.34 6.24
C ILE A 131 -0.67 14.94 5.79
N SER A 132 0.35 14.10 5.55
CA SER A 132 0.22 12.65 5.37
C SER A 132 0.90 11.96 6.54
N VAL A 133 0.19 11.12 7.28
CA VAL A 133 0.70 10.53 8.54
C VAL A 133 0.50 9.02 8.58
N CYS A 134 1.51 8.27 9.03
CA CYS A 134 1.35 6.85 9.37
C CYS A 134 0.58 6.74 10.69
N LEU A 135 -0.68 6.32 10.66
CA LEU A 135 -1.51 6.19 11.86
C LEU A 135 -1.25 4.84 12.55
N VAL A 136 -0.10 4.71 13.19
CA VAL A 136 0.34 3.45 13.83
C VAL A 136 -0.32 3.15 15.18
N SER A 137 -1.14 4.08 15.70
CA SER A 137 -1.87 3.98 16.97
C SER A 137 -3.34 4.30 16.77
N LEU A 138 -4.22 3.53 17.41
CA LEU A 138 -5.68 3.70 17.33
C LEU A 138 -6.15 5.10 17.75
N THR A 139 -5.49 5.73 18.72
CA THR A 139 -6.03 6.94 19.36
C THR A 139 -5.08 8.12 19.41
N ALA A 140 -3.76 7.89 19.41
CA ALA A 140 -2.75 8.93 19.66
C ALA A 140 -2.84 10.11 18.67
N PHE A 141 -3.28 9.87 17.46
CA PHE A 141 -3.36 10.89 16.41
C PHE A 141 -4.74 11.56 16.29
N ASN A 142 -5.76 11.17 17.07
CA ASN A 142 -7.10 11.74 16.99
C ASN A 142 -7.10 13.24 17.31
N GLY A 143 -6.46 13.64 18.40
CA GLY A 143 -6.31 15.03 18.79
C GLY A 143 -5.56 15.87 17.75
N PRO A 144 -4.35 15.49 17.33
CA PRO A 144 -3.63 16.18 16.26
C PRO A 144 -4.40 16.27 14.95
N THR A 145 -5.05 15.18 14.50
CA THR A 145 -5.88 15.19 13.27
C THR A 145 -7.02 16.20 13.38
N ASN A 146 -7.75 16.20 14.50
CA ASN A 146 -8.85 17.15 14.70
C ASN A 146 -8.34 18.62 14.72
N ARG A 147 -7.18 18.88 15.35
CA ARG A 147 -6.58 20.23 15.34
C ARG A 147 -6.13 20.68 13.95
N ALA A 148 -5.55 19.78 13.15
CA ALA A 148 -5.16 20.08 11.78
C ALA A 148 -6.37 20.46 10.93
N LEU A 149 -7.40 19.59 10.92
CA LEU A 149 -8.63 19.82 10.16
C LEU A 149 -9.35 21.09 10.61
N GLY A 150 -9.43 21.37 11.93
CA GLY A 150 -10.02 22.60 12.49
C GLY A 150 -9.26 23.88 12.09
N ARG A 151 -8.02 23.75 11.60
CA ARG A 151 -7.22 24.86 11.03
C ARG A 151 -7.21 24.88 9.50
N GLY A 152 -8.06 24.06 8.85
CA GLY A 152 -8.12 23.95 7.39
C GLY A 152 -6.94 23.20 6.76
N ILE A 153 -6.16 22.46 7.55
CA ILE A 153 -5.05 21.63 7.05
C ILE A 153 -5.59 20.23 6.77
N PRO A 154 -5.68 19.79 5.49
CA PRO A 154 -6.14 18.46 5.16
C PRO A 154 -5.17 17.39 5.67
N VAL A 155 -5.72 16.28 6.19
CA VAL A 155 -4.95 15.16 6.72
C VAL A 155 -5.33 13.88 5.97
N LEU A 156 -4.32 13.19 5.44
CA LEU A 156 -4.42 11.83 4.91
C LEU A 156 -3.62 10.87 5.80
N SER A 157 -4.01 9.62 5.81
CA SER A 157 -3.12 8.55 6.30
C SER A 157 -2.47 7.82 5.14
N TYR A 158 -1.26 7.30 5.39
CA TYR A 158 -0.55 6.43 4.44
C TYR A 158 0.19 5.32 5.19
N ASN A 159 0.39 4.18 4.54
CA ASN A 159 1.09 3.00 5.06
C ASN A 159 0.41 2.33 6.28
N ALA A 160 -0.06 3.10 7.25
CA ALA A 160 -0.84 2.65 8.40
C ALA A 160 -2.09 3.50 8.55
N ASP A 161 -3.17 2.90 9.01
CA ASP A 161 -4.45 3.55 9.20
C ASP A 161 -5.08 3.28 10.56
N ALA A 162 -5.84 4.26 11.05
CA ALA A 162 -6.66 4.16 12.23
C ALA A 162 -7.97 4.92 12.04
N PRO A 163 -9.08 4.48 12.65
CA PRO A 163 -10.36 5.19 12.61
C PRO A 163 -10.24 6.58 13.24
N ASN A 164 -10.27 7.63 12.43
CA ASN A 164 -10.34 9.03 12.86
C ASN A 164 -10.91 9.93 11.75
N LYS A 165 -10.83 11.25 11.89
CA LYS A 165 -11.40 12.21 10.93
C LYS A 165 -10.49 12.52 9.73
N ARG A 166 -9.40 11.79 9.50
CA ARG A 166 -8.58 11.93 8.29
C ARG A 166 -9.46 11.82 7.04
N LEU A 167 -9.06 12.47 5.93
CA LEU A 167 -9.88 12.51 4.73
C LEU A 167 -9.83 11.21 3.94
N ALA A 168 -8.64 10.56 3.86
CA ALA A 168 -8.48 9.30 3.15
C ALA A 168 -7.25 8.52 3.64
N TYR A 169 -7.22 7.22 3.35
CA TYR A 169 -6.08 6.32 3.53
C TYR A 169 -5.48 5.89 2.19
N ILE A 170 -4.16 5.96 2.08
CA ILE A 170 -3.41 5.45 0.94
C ILE A 170 -2.42 4.38 1.42
N GLY A 171 -2.70 3.13 1.12
CA GLY A 171 -1.86 2.03 1.56
C GLY A 171 -2.45 0.68 1.21
N GLN A 172 -1.81 -0.37 1.67
CA GLN A 172 -2.28 -1.74 1.49
C GLN A 172 -3.43 -2.04 2.46
N ASP A 173 -4.43 -2.81 2.04
CA ASP A 173 -5.32 -3.47 2.99
C ASP A 173 -4.48 -4.50 3.80
N LEU A 174 -4.10 -4.08 4.99
CA LEU A 174 -3.12 -4.80 5.81
C LEU A 174 -3.67 -6.14 6.33
N TYR A 175 -4.96 -6.17 6.74
CA TYR A 175 -5.57 -7.40 7.21
C TYR A 175 -5.74 -8.41 6.07
N LEU A 176 -6.28 -7.96 4.92
CA LEU A 176 -6.44 -8.82 3.75
C LEU A 176 -5.09 -9.32 3.24
N SER A 177 -4.07 -8.47 3.26
CA SER A 177 -2.71 -8.87 2.89
C SER A 177 -2.16 -9.97 3.80
N GLY A 178 -2.32 -9.80 5.12
CA GLY A 178 -1.98 -10.83 6.09
C GLY A 178 -2.76 -12.11 5.89
N TYR A 179 -4.06 -12.01 5.62
CA TYR A 179 -4.91 -13.17 5.36
C TYR A 179 -4.44 -13.95 4.12
N ASN A 180 -4.11 -13.25 3.03
CA ASN A 180 -3.56 -13.88 1.82
C ASN A 180 -2.17 -14.51 2.08
N MET A 181 -1.33 -13.85 2.88
CA MET A 181 -0.07 -14.46 3.34
C MET A 181 -0.34 -15.74 4.12
N GLY A 182 -1.30 -15.74 5.05
CA GLY A 182 -1.66 -16.92 5.83
C GLY A 182 -2.19 -18.08 4.99
N GLN A 183 -2.97 -17.81 3.93
CA GLN A 183 -3.37 -18.83 2.96
C GLN A 183 -2.14 -19.43 2.26
N ARG A 184 -1.20 -18.57 1.83
CA ARG A 184 0.04 -19.01 1.21
C ARG A 184 0.93 -19.83 2.16
N VAL A 185 0.94 -19.48 3.44
CA VAL A 185 1.63 -20.27 4.48
C VAL A 185 1.05 -21.69 4.56
N VAL A 186 -0.28 -21.85 4.54
CA VAL A 186 -0.93 -23.17 4.58
C VAL A 186 -0.62 -24.02 3.34
N GLU A 187 -0.54 -23.39 2.16
CA GLU A 187 -0.13 -24.08 0.93
C GLU A 187 1.30 -24.60 1.00
N LEU A 188 2.21 -23.82 1.58
CA LEU A 188 3.63 -24.14 1.66
C LEU A 188 3.96 -25.10 2.82
N VAL A 189 3.26 -24.96 3.94
CA VAL A 189 3.49 -25.71 5.19
C VAL A 189 2.20 -26.42 5.58
N PRO A 190 1.99 -27.67 5.13
CA PRO A 190 0.75 -28.39 5.41
C PRO A 190 0.59 -28.79 6.89
N SER A 191 1.69 -28.83 7.67
CA SER A 191 1.66 -29.13 9.10
C SER A 191 2.97 -28.77 9.80
N GLY A 192 2.93 -28.59 11.12
CA GLY A 192 4.07 -28.34 11.98
C GLY A 192 4.19 -26.91 12.50
N ASP A 193 5.35 -26.59 13.07
CA ASP A 193 5.57 -25.32 13.74
C ASP A 193 5.98 -24.23 12.74
N VAL A 194 5.31 -23.07 12.82
CA VAL A 194 5.54 -21.88 12.00
C VAL A 194 5.79 -20.69 12.91
N ALA A 195 6.91 -20.01 12.69
CA ALA A 195 7.22 -18.73 13.33
C ALA A 195 6.73 -17.57 12.46
N LEU A 196 6.03 -16.62 13.08
CA LEU A 196 5.63 -15.34 12.51
C LEU A 196 6.41 -14.22 13.20
N PHE A 197 7.12 -13.40 12.45
CA PHE A 197 7.96 -12.31 12.97
C PHE A 197 7.32 -10.96 12.70
N ILE A 198 7.36 -10.09 13.71
CA ILE A 198 6.78 -8.75 13.68
C ILE A 198 7.71 -7.77 14.41
N ALA A 199 8.03 -6.63 13.81
CA ALA A 199 8.92 -5.63 14.41
C ALA A 199 8.34 -5.05 15.71
N THR A 200 7.17 -4.49 15.65
CA THR A 200 6.53 -3.75 16.74
C THR A 200 5.08 -4.22 16.95
N PRO A 201 4.86 -5.26 17.77
CA PRO A 201 3.52 -5.75 18.07
C PRO A 201 2.56 -4.64 18.52
N GLY A 202 1.31 -4.70 18.07
CA GLY A 202 0.26 -3.73 18.39
C GLY A 202 0.27 -2.47 17.52
N GLN A 203 1.31 -2.20 16.73
CA GLN A 203 1.29 -1.08 15.81
C GLN A 203 0.51 -1.40 14.52
N LEU A 204 -0.33 -0.46 14.10
CA LEU A 204 -1.33 -0.69 13.06
C LEU A 204 -0.77 -0.81 11.64
N ASN A 205 0.50 -0.48 11.41
CA ASN A 205 1.16 -0.71 10.13
C ASN A 205 1.46 -2.19 9.84
N ILE A 206 1.54 -3.04 10.88
CA ILE A 206 1.94 -4.44 10.75
C ILE A 206 1.10 -5.44 11.57
N GLN A 207 0.50 -5.02 12.71
CA GLN A 207 -0.32 -5.91 13.52
C GLN A 207 -1.48 -6.55 12.73
N PRO A 208 -2.24 -5.81 11.89
CA PRO A 208 -3.34 -6.43 11.14
C PRO A 208 -2.88 -7.55 10.18
N ARG A 209 -1.61 -7.51 9.72
CA ARG A 209 -1.05 -8.58 8.89
C ARG A 209 -0.89 -9.88 9.68
N ILE A 210 -0.42 -9.79 10.93
CA ILE A 210 -0.35 -10.96 11.83
C ILE A 210 -1.75 -11.51 12.10
N ASP A 211 -2.69 -10.63 12.42
CA ASP A 211 -4.06 -11.04 12.74
C ASP A 211 -4.73 -11.75 11.56
N GLY A 212 -4.59 -11.18 10.36
CA GLY A 212 -5.06 -11.79 9.12
C GLY A 212 -4.39 -13.13 8.83
N ALA A 213 -3.07 -13.22 8.99
CA ALA A 213 -2.31 -14.45 8.75
C ALA A 213 -2.75 -15.58 9.71
N ILE A 214 -2.86 -15.27 11.00
CA ILE A 214 -3.33 -16.24 12.00
C ILE A 214 -4.77 -16.67 11.70
N ALA A 215 -5.65 -15.75 11.32
CA ALA A 215 -7.04 -16.08 10.97
C ALA A 215 -7.10 -17.06 9.78
N ALA A 216 -6.32 -16.82 8.73
CA ALA A 216 -6.26 -17.70 7.56
C ALA A 216 -5.64 -19.06 7.91
N ILE A 217 -4.52 -19.08 8.65
CA ILE A 217 -3.88 -20.32 9.07
C ILE A 217 -4.83 -21.16 9.94
N LYS A 218 -5.55 -20.54 10.87
CA LYS A 218 -6.56 -21.22 11.69
C LYS A 218 -7.68 -21.82 10.84
N LYS A 219 -8.18 -21.05 9.86
CA LYS A 219 -9.29 -21.47 9.00
C LYS A 219 -8.90 -22.60 8.06
N PHE A 220 -7.77 -22.51 7.38
CA PHE A 220 -7.38 -23.42 6.32
C PHE A 220 -6.41 -24.53 6.78
N GLY A 221 -5.60 -24.28 7.80
CA GLY A 221 -4.62 -25.24 8.34
C GLY A 221 -5.25 -26.36 9.19
N LYS A 222 -6.55 -26.24 9.50
CA LYS A 222 -7.33 -27.31 10.21
C LYS A 222 -6.63 -27.83 11.47
N GLY A 223 -5.98 -26.96 12.23
CA GLY A 223 -5.26 -27.31 13.47
C GLY A 223 -3.91 -28.03 13.27
N LYS A 224 -3.45 -28.26 12.04
CA LYS A 224 -2.19 -28.96 11.76
C LYS A 224 -0.95 -28.05 11.85
N ILE A 225 -1.15 -26.73 11.84
CA ILE A 225 -0.09 -25.72 11.91
C ILE A 225 -0.18 -25.03 13.26
N LYS A 226 0.92 -25.06 14.02
CA LYS A 226 1.07 -24.31 15.26
C LYS A 226 1.88 -23.04 14.98
N THR A 227 1.29 -21.87 15.25
CA THR A 227 1.95 -20.59 15.03
C THR A 227 2.49 -20.00 16.34
N THR A 228 3.66 -19.39 16.27
CA THR A 228 4.23 -18.56 17.34
C THR A 228 4.58 -17.20 16.75
N THR A 229 4.14 -16.11 17.39
CA THR A 229 4.49 -14.75 16.98
C THR A 229 5.62 -14.23 17.86
N THR A 230 6.67 -13.64 17.25
CA THR A 230 7.86 -13.16 17.93
C THR A 230 8.14 -11.71 17.53
N ALA A 231 8.28 -10.85 18.56
CA ALA A 231 8.68 -9.45 18.37
C ALA A 231 10.19 -9.37 18.05
N THR A 232 10.53 -8.61 17.00
CA THR A 232 11.92 -8.49 16.53
C THR A 232 12.56 -7.13 16.84
N GLY A 233 11.75 -6.09 17.09
CA GLY A 233 12.22 -4.72 17.31
C GLY A 233 12.10 -3.87 16.05
N ALA A 234 12.25 -2.54 16.21
CA ALA A 234 12.07 -1.56 15.13
C ALA A 234 13.35 -1.29 14.32
N LEU A 235 14.51 -1.76 14.81
CA LEU A 235 15.80 -1.50 14.18
C LEU A 235 16.33 -2.76 13.51
N LEU A 236 16.76 -2.63 12.27
CA LEU A 236 17.22 -3.76 11.44
C LEU A 236 18.27 -4.67 12.10
N PRO A 237 19.31 -4.17 12.81
CA PRO A 237 20.25 -5.05 13.50
C PRO A 237 19.59 -5.92 14.58
N ASP A 238 18.63 -5.36 15.33
CA ASP A 238 17.92 -6.09 16.39
C ASP A 238 17.04 -7.18 15.80
N GLU A 239 16.35 -6.87 14.70
CA GLU A 239 15.50 -7.82 13.99
C GLU A 239 16.29 -9.04 13.53
N LEU A 240 17.45 -8.81 12.89
CA LEU A 240 18.34 -9.88 12.44
C LEU A 240 18.81 -10.77 13.59
N ALA A 241 19.30 -10.14 14.68
CA ALA A 241 19.83 -10.87 15.83
C ALA A 241 18.74 -11.71 16.52
N LYS A 242 17.53 -11.15 16.70
CA LYS A 242 16.43 -11.86 17.35
C LYS A 242 15.89 -13.02 16.51
N ILE A 243 15.80 -12.86 15.18
CA ILE A 243 15.35 -13.95 14.29
C ILE A 243 16.37 -15.09 14.30
N GLU A 244 17.66 -14.77 14.25
CA GLU A 244 18.70 -15.80 14.33
C GLU A 244 18.67 -16.52 15.67
N ALA A 245 18.60 -15.79 16.78
CA ALA A 245 18.50 -16.37 18.13
C ALA A 245 17.26 -17.26 18.27
N TYR A 246 16.12 -16.81 17.73
CA TYR A 246 14.88 -17.60 17.73
C TYR A 246 15.07 -18.93 17.00
N TYR A 247 15.62 -18.89 15.78
CA TYR A 247 15.88 -20.11 15.00
C TYR A 247 16.83 -21.06 15.72
N LEU A 248 17.91 -20.55 16.35
CA LEU A 248 18.85 -21.39 17.08
C LEU A 248 18.22 -22.14 18.26
N GLY A 249 17.20 -21.54 18.89
CA GLY A 249 16.40 -22.18 19.94
C GLY A 249 15.27 -23.09 19.41
N HIS A 250 14.89 -22.99 18.12
CA HIS A 250 13.72 -23.67 17.56
C HIS A 250 14.03 -24.33 16.21
N LYS A 251 14.95 -25.30 16.18
CA LYS A 251 15.47 -25.90 14.93
C LYS A 251 14.50 -26.80 14.17
N ASN A 252 13.33 -27.12 14.75
CA ASN A 252 12.32 -27.99 14.13
C ASN A 252 11.24 -27.22 13.35
N LEU A 253 11.40 -25.92 13.14
CA LEU A 253 10.45 -25.10 12.39
C LEU A 253 10.25 -25.63 10.98
N LYS A 254 9.00 -25.63 10.52
CA LYS A 254 8.59 -25.92 9.14
C LYS A 254 8.42 -24.66 8.31
N GLY A 255 8.24 -23.50 8.96
CA GLY A 255 8.12 -22.22 8.28
C GLY A 255 8.56 -21.04 9.14
N MET A 256 9.11 -20.02 8.47
CA MET A 256 9.53 -18.73 9.03
C MET A 256 8.99 -17.61 8.15
N PHE A 257 8.03 -16.84 8.65
CA PHE A 257 7.39 -15.78 7.88
C PHE A 257 7.40 -14.46 8.65
N ALA A 258 7.51 -13.35 7.94
CA ALA A 258 7.60 -12.03 8.54
C ALA A 258 6.60 -11.06 7.92
N VAL A 259 6.19 -10.01 8.66
CA VAL A 259 5.15 -9.06 8.23
C VAL A 259 5.67 -7.65 7.95
N ASP A 260 6.99 -7.48 8.00
CA ASP A 260 7.68 -6.19 7.79
C ASP A 260 9.02 -6.37 7.07
N TYR A 261 9.60 -5.24 6.62
CA TYR A 261 10.84 -5.22 5.84
C TYR A 261 12.02 -5.86 6.56
N GLY A 262 12.29 -5.41 7.78
CA GLY A 262 13.52 -5.82 8.49
C GLY A 262 13.44 -7.26 8.92
N SER A 263 12.29 -7.69 9.46
CA SER A 263 12.06 -9.09 9.82
C SER A 263 12.12 -10.01 8.60
N THR A 264 11.59 -9.58 7.44
CA THR A 264 11.71 -10.37 6.18
C THR A 264 13.17 -10.51 5.74
N GLN A 265 13.93 -9.41 5.82
CA GLN A 265 15.36 -9.47 5.52
C GLN A 265 16.09 -10.42 6.48
N GLY A 266 15.78 -10.36 7.77
CA GLY A 266 16.34 -11.26 8.79
C GLY A 266 16.02 -12.73 8.52
N VAL A 267 14.76 -13.04 8.27
CA VAL A 267 14.34 -14.40 7.86
C VAL A 267 15.14 -14.86 6.65
N SER A 268 15.25 -14.02 5.61
CA SER A 268 15.94 -14.38 4.36
C SER A 268 17.42 -14.72 4.58
N GLN A 269 18.09 -13.96 5.46
CA GLN A 269 19.50 -14.17 5.79
C GLN A 269 19.71 -15.42 6.65
N VAL A 270 18.82 -15.70 7.60
CA VAL A 270 18.86 -16.93 8.40
C VAL A 270 18.60 -18.14 7.51
N MET A 271 17.61 -18.08 6.60
CA MET A 271 17.35 -19.13 5.62
C MET A 271 18.58 -19.44 4.76
N GLN A 272 19.27 -18.40 4.29
CA GLN A 272 20.51 -18.52 3.50
C GLN A 272 21.64 -19.09 4.34
N LYS A 273 21.95 -18.49 5.50
CA LYS A 273 23.08 -18.82 6.37
C LYS A 273 23.07 -20.28 6.80
N TYR A 274 21.91 -20.83 7.11
CA TYR A 274 21.75 -22.19 7.60
C TYR A 274 21.28 -23.20 6.55
N GLY A 275 21.11 -22.76 5.29
CA GLY A 275 20.70 -23.61 4.18
C GLY A 275 19.32 -24.24 4.38
N LEU A 276 18.37 -23.50 5.00
CA LEU A 276 17.12 -24.06 5.52
C LEU A 276 16.15 -24.47 4.41
N ALA A 277 16.14 -23.79 3.28
CA ALA A 277 15.31 -24.15 2.12
C ALA A 277 15.62 -25.58 1.63
N LYS A 278 16.90 -25.98 1.61
CA LYS A 278 17.33 -27.35 1.27
C LYS A 278 16.89 -28.39 2.33
N LYS A 279 16.61 -27.96 3.54
CA LYS A 279 16.09 -28.79 4.64
C LYS A 279 14.55 -28.82 4.68
N GLY A 280 13.89 -28.21 3.67
CA GLY A 280 12.45 -28.18 3.54
C GLY A 280 11.73 -27.11 4.35
N VAL A 281 12.44 -26.22 5.03
CA VAL A 281 11.83 -25.07 5.74
C VAL A 281 11.34 -24.06 4.72
N LYS A 282 10.12 -23.58 4.87
CA LYS A 282 9.47 -22.58 4.03
C LYS A 282 9.61 -21.19 4.60
N ALA A 283 9.70 -20.18 3.74
CA ALA A 283 9.85 -18.82 4.22
C ALA A 283 9.28 -17.79 3.24
N GLY A 284 8.81 -16.67 3.80
CA GLY A 284 8.32 -15.55 3.03
C GLY A 284 8.08 -14.33 3.90
N GLY A 285 7.71 -13.24 3.28
CA GLY A 285 7.43 -12.01 4.00
C GLY A 285 7.02 -10.87 3.09
N TYR A 286 7.45 -9.67 3.43
CA TYR A 286 7.06 -8.41 2.80
C TYR A 286 8.26 -7.66 2.26
N ASP A 287 7.97 -6.82 1.29
CA ASP A 287 8.79 -5.74 0.79
C ASP A 287 9.93 -6.15 -0.19
N LEU A 288 10.51 -5.15 -0.86
CA LEU A 288 11.33 -5.32 -2.06
C LEU A 288 12.83 -5.02 -1.83
N GLY A 289 13.31 -5.17 -0.60
CA GLY A 289 14.72 -4.92 -0.30
C GLY A 289 15.68 -5.72 -1.19
N PRO A 290 16.84 -5.17 -1.60
CA PRO A 290 17.76 -5.86 -2.50
C PRO A 290 18.19 -7.24 -2.00
N ILE A 291 18.38 -7.41 -0.69
CA ILE A 291 18.72 -8.69 -0.06
C ILE A 291 17.53 -9.65 -0.13
N ILE A 292 16.32 -9.16 0.14
CA ILE A 292 15.07 -9.94 0.06
C ILE A 292 14.89 -10.49 -1.37
N LEU A 293 14.94 -9.61 -2.37
CA LEU A 293 14.76 -9.99 -3.78
C LEU A 293 15.80 -11.00 -4.28
N LYS A 294 17.08 -10.84 -3.88
CA LYS A 294 18.14 -11.81 -4.19
C LYS A 294 17.85 -13.17 -3.56
N ASN A 295 17.35 -13.19 -2.34
CA ASN A 295 17.02 -14.44 -1.64
C ASN A 295 15.74 -15.09 -2.20
N VAL A 296 14.79 -14.34 -2.73
CA VAL A 296 13.67 -14.89 -3.52
C VAL A 296 14.19 -15.53 -4.81
N GLN A 297 15.07 -14.84 -5.55
CA GLN A 297 15.66 -15.37 -6.78
C GLN A 297 16.45 -16.65 -6.52
N ALA A 298 17.23 -16.69 -5.44
CA ALA A 298 18.03 -17.84 -5.04
C ALA A 298 17.18 -19.02 -4.49
N GLY A 299 15.90 -18.79 -4.17
CA GLY A 299 15.00 -19.77 -3.58
C GLY A 299 15.22 -20.00 -2.08
N HIS A 300 15.81 -19.03 -1.39
CA HIS A 300 15.88 -19.00 0.08
C HIS A 300 14.56 -18.50 0.69
N LEU A 301 13.83 -17.64 -0.02
CA LEU A 301 12.45 -17.28 0.26
C LEU A 301 11.54 -17.83 -0.84
N ASP A 302 10.38 -18.37 -0.46
CA ASP A 302 9.34 -18.81 -1.39
C ASP A 302 8.62 -17.62 -2.02
N PHE A 303 8.47 -16.52 -1.28
CA PHE A 303 7.86 -15.26 -1.76
C PHE A 303 8.27 -14.05 -0.91
N THR A 304 8.04 -12.86 -1.48
CA THR A 304 7.84 -11.60 -0.75
C THR A 304 6.59 -10.91 -1.28
N ILE A 305 6.00 -9.97 -0.52
CA ILE A 305 4.80 -9.24 -0.90
C ILE A 305 5.16 -7.79 -1.16
N ASP A 306 4.88 -7.33 -2.39
CA ASP A 306 4.99 -5.92 -2.78
C ASP A 306 3.69 -5.18 -2.42
N GLN A 307 3.81 -4.11 -1.67
CA GLN A 307 2.70 -3.23 -1.28
C GLN A 307 2.73 -1.87 -2.00
N GLN A 308 3.54 -1.72 -3.05
CA GLN A 308 3.69 -0.53 -3.87
C GLN A 308 4.07 0.73 -3.07
N PRO A 309 5.18 0.73 -2.33
CA PRO A 309 5.56 1.84 -1.46
C PRO A 309 5.79 3.16 -2.21
N TYR A 310 6.15 3.14 -3.49
CA TYR A 310 6.25 4.34 -4.32
C TYR A 310 4.91 5.07 -4.44
N LEU A 311 3.81 4.32 -4.63
CA LEU A 311 2.47 4.89 -4.70
C LEU A 311 2.01 5.48 -3.36
N GLN A 312 2.49 4.94 -2.24
CA GLN A 312 2.23 5.48 -0.90
C GLN A 312 2.89 6.84 -0.64
N GLY A 313 3.80 7.27 -1.51
CA GLY A 313 4.36 8.63 -1.53
C GLY A 313 3.73 9.52 -2.59
N TRP A 314 3.55 8.97 -3.80
CA TRP A 314 3.01 9.69 -4.96
C TRP A 314 1.55 10.12 -4.76
N LEU A 315 0.68 9.19 -4.40
CA LEU A 315 -0.76 9.44 -4.33
C LEU A 315 -1.17 10.41 -3.20
N PRO A 316 -0.57 10.41 -2.00
CA PRO A 316 -0.89 11.42 -1.00
C PRO A 316 -0.61 12.84 -1.48
N VAL A 317 0.52 13.07 -2.16
CA VAL A 317 0.84 14.40 -2.74
C VAL A 317 -0.21 14.78 -3.78
N LEU A 318 -0.54 13.87 -4.69
CA LEU A 318 -1.53 14.09 -5.74
C LEU A 318 -2.92 14.43 -5.17
N GLN A 319 -3.39 13.66 -4.17
CA GLN A 319 -4.71 13.86 -3.57
C GLN A 319 -4.77 15.15 -2.75
N LEU A 320 -3.73 15.47 -1.96
CA LEU A 320 -3.64 16.74 -1.24
C LEU A 320 -3.59 17.93 -2.20
N PHE A 321 -2.85 17.80 -3.30
CA PHE A 321 -2.78 18.83 -4.32
C PHE A 321 -4.17 19.12 -4.91
N PHE A 322 -4.87 18.12 -5.41
CA PHE A 322 -6.19 18.32 -6.01
C PHE A 322 -7.23 18.81 -5.02
N TYR A 323 -7.18 18.34 -3.78
CA TYR A 323 -8.04 18.86 -2.73
C TYR A 323 -7.86 20.38 -2.55
N LYS A 324 -6.62 20.84 -2.46
CA LYS A 324 -6.33 22.28 -2.33
C LYS A 324 -6.62 23.05 -3.61
N TYR A 325 -6.22 22.52 -4.75
CA TYR A 325 -6.38 23.16 -6.04
C TYR A 325 -7.84 23.39 -6.41
N SER A 326 -8.70 22.46 -6.03
CA SER A 326 -10.17 22.55 -6.25
C SER A 326 -10.92 23.23 -5.09
N SER A 327 -10.25 23.77 -4.08
CA SER A 327 -10.88 24.31 -2.86
C SER A 327 -11.80 23.29 -2.16
N GLY A 328 -11.41 22.02 -2.17
CA GLY A 328 -12.14 20.93 -1.54
C GLY A 328 -13.18 20.22 -2.41
N LEU A 329 -13.40 20.66 -3.65
CA LEU A 329 -14.37 20.02 -4.56
C LEU A 329 -13.94 18.63 -5.02
N VAL A 330 -12.63 18.40 -5.16
CA VAL A 330 -12.07 17.08 -5.42
C VAL A 330 -11.62 16.49 -4.08
N ALA A 331 -12.51 15.70 -3.47
CA ALA A 331 -12.24 15.05 -2.20
C ALA A 331 -11.24 13.90 -2.37
N PRO A 332 -10.29 13.72 -1.41
CA PRO A 332 -9.45 12.53 -1.35
C PRO A 332 -10.28 11.26 -1.15
N SER A 333 -9.78 10.14 -1.67
CA SER A 333 -10.43 8.83 -1.55
C SER A 333 -9.47 7.77 -1.04
N ASP A 334 -9.98 6.82 -0.28
CA ASP A 334 -9.21 5.65 0.15
C ASP A 334 -8.67 4.91 -1.09
N THR A 335 -7.38 4.58 -1.05
CA THR A 335 -6.71 3.92 -2.17
C THR A 335 -5.90 2.72 -1.67
N ASN A 336 -6.35 1.52 -2.04
CA ASN A 336 -5.59 0.31 -1.80
C ASN A 336 -4.44 0.21 -2.81
N THR A 337 -3.19 0.22 -2.34
CA THR A 337 -2.00 0.12 -3.19
C THR A 337 -1.70 -1.31 -3.64
N GLY A 338 -2.52 -2.28 -3.23
CA GLY A 338 -2.51 -3.63 -3.76
C GLY A 338 -1.67 -4.63 -2.99
N ILE A 339 -1.72 -5.88 -3.47
CA ILE A 339 -1.03 -7.04 -2.91
C ILE A 339 -0.45 -7.82 -4.09
N ALA A 340 0.87 -7.79 -4.27
CA ALA A 340 1.52 -8.55 -5.31
C ALA A 340 2.54 -9.54 -4.72
N PHE A 341 2.31 -10.83 -4.92
CA PHE A 341 3.29 -11.85 -4.53
C PHE A 341 4.43 -11.90 -5.54
N VAL A 342 5.64 -11.63 -5.05
CA VAL A 342 6.88 -11.74 -5.80
C VAL A 342 7.56 -13.04 -5.42
N THR A 343 7.67 -13.93 -6.39
CA THR A 343 8.22 -15.28 -6.27
C THR A 343 9.42 -15.44 -7.23
N LYS A 344 10.10 -16.56 -7.17
CA LYS A 344 11.18 -16.88 -8.12
C LYS A 344 10.74 -16.77 -9.58
N ALA A 345 9.46 -17.03 -9.87
CA ALA A 345 8.94 -17.00 -11.24
C ALA A 345 8.82 -15.59 -11.82
N ASN A 346 8.57 -14.58 -10.98
CA ASN A 346 8.30 -13.20 -11.42
C ASN A 346 9.23 -12.14 -10.79
N VAL A 347 10.28 -12.53 -10.06
CA VAL A 347 11.22 -11.58 -9.43
C VAL A 347 12.17 -10.90 -10.41
N LYS A 348 12.35 -11.45 -11.61
CA LYS A 348 13.36 -10.97 -12.58
C LYS A 348 13.25 -9.47 -12.91
N PRO A 349 12.07 -8.90 -13.21
CA PRO A 349 11.94 -7.45 -13.47
C PRO A 349 12.41 -6.57 -12.31
N TYR A 350 12.18 -6.98 -11.07
CA TYR A 350 12.61 -6.24 -9.87
C TYR A 350 14.13 -6.21 -9.70
N LEU A 351 14.85 -7.18 -10.26
CA LEU A 351 16.30 -7.30 -10.17
C LEU A 351 17.02 -6.72 -11.39
N SER A 352 16.45 -6.91 -12.58
CA SER A 352 17.07 -6.48 -13.84
C SER A 352 16.99 -4.97 -14.05
N THR A 353 15.98 -4.31 -13.46
CA THR A 353 15.78 -2.87 -13.59
C THR A 353 16.04 -2.17 -12.27
N LYS A 354 17.10 -1.34 -12.23
CA LYS A 354 17.34 -0.44 -11.09
C LYS A 354 16.51 0.81 -11.27
N THR A 355 15.53 1.02 -10.39
CA THR A 355 14.52 2.06 -10.53
C THR A 355 14.15 2.71 -9.20
N ARG A 356 13.58 3.92 -9.27
CA ARG A 356 13.01 4.62 -8.12
C ARG A 356 11.78 3.91 -7.55
N TYR A 357 11.02 3.16 -8.38
CA TYR A 357 9.79 2.48 -7.97
C TYR A 357 10.01 1.42 -6.88
N ASN A 358 11.13 0.72 -6.89
CA ASN A 358 11.51 -0.24 -5.86
C ASN A 358 12.65 0.24 -4.95
N GLY A 359 13.08 1.50 -5.09
CA GLY A 359 14.14 2.11 -4.29
C GLY A 359 15.55 1.58 -4.59
N SER A 360 15.75 0.80 -5.65
CA SER A 360 17.07 0.24 -6.00
C SER A 360 17.98 1.24 -6.73
N SER A 361 17.46 2.39 -7.17
CA SER A 361 18.20 3.48 -7.81
C SER A 361 17.52 4.82 -7.53
N SER A 362 18.32 5.89 -7.46
CA SER A 362 17.80 7.26 -7.45
C SER A 362 17.41 7.76 -8.85
N LYS A 363 17.83 7.04 -9.92
CA LYS A 363 17.51 7.39 -11.31
C LYS A 363 16.24 6.69 -11.75
N GLN A 364 15.39 7.43 -12.47
CA GLN A 364 14.21 6.84 -13.10
C GLN A 364 14.64 6.04 -14.32
N LYS A 365 14.30 4.76 -14.36
CA LYS A 365 14.43 3.91 -15.54
C LYS A 365 13.13 3.13 -15.70
N TYR A 366 12.69 3.00 -16.93
CA TYR A 366 11.55 2.15 -17.25
C TYR A 366 12.00 0.68 -17.22
N PRO A 367 11.25 -0.19 -16.54
CA PRO A 367 11.49 -1.62 -16.65
C PRO A 367 11.34 -2.04 -18.12
N VAL A 368 12.32 -2.79 -18.62
CA VAL A 368 12.22 -3.43 -19.92
C VAL A 368 11.75 -4.86 -19.66
N SER A 369 10.56 -5.19 -20.15
CA SER A 369 9.95 -6.52 -20.06
C SER A 369 10.77 -7.59 -20.78
#